data_2881c102ce5ba437d84ebf3e76924cb8
#
_entry.id   2881c102ce5ba437d84ebf3e76924cb8
#
_cell.length_a   1.000
_cell.length_b   1.000
_cell.length_c   1.000
_cell.angle_alpha   90.00
_cell.angle_beta   90.00
_cell.angle_gamma   90.00
#
_symmetry.space_group_name_H-M   'P 1'
#
loop_
_entity.id
_entity.type
_entity.pdbx_description
1 polymer ?
#
loop_
_entity_poly.entity_id
_entity_poly.type
_entity_poly.pdbx_seq_one_letter_code
_entity_poly.pdbx_strand_id
1 'polypeptide(L)'
;MNHQEIFADKIVAVFGANTAISSLIPLAGDASSRRYFRAVIKSSEAPKSVIIMELPAGSALPLSSEELAVFKQAPKELPFLNMHRFFSGIGVRVPKLYAHWRDNGILLLEDLGDTALWDRVQGLPEEEVLSWYEKAIDELLILQIRGTAARDEDCVAFQQRFDFRLYMWEFEHFLEYGLEKRPDAHVAGTVIETLRRIFSDIAHRLDRYPSCLNHRDYHSWNLMIHDEAVAVIDFQDALLAPPQYDLASLLNDRITDSVIRPHIEDHLVSYYLQQRGGLENRAVDGDDFREIYLLSAIQRDFKVVGRFYYLDLVKGKPGYRKFIPPTIRRLKRNLARLPQLEPIIQILAEHYEEMR
;
A
#
# COMPACT_ATOMS: atom_id res chain seq x y z
N MET A 1 -23.83 -25.48 -9.46
CA MET A 1 -22.77 -25.32 -10.49
C MET A 1 -21.41 -25.28 -9.80
N ASN A 2 -20.45 -26.02 -10.29
CA ASN A 2 -19.07 -25.97 -9.81
C ASN A 2 -18.46 -24.61 -10.24
N HIS A 3 -17.58 -23.98 -9.42
CA HIS A 3 -16.88 -22.74 -9.77
C HIS A 3 -16.25 -22.79 -11.17
N GLN A 4 -15.73 -23.94 -11.56
CA GLN A 4 -15.10 -24.13 -12.86
C GLN A 4 -16.08 -23.96 -14.04
N GLU A 5 -17.33 -24.41 -13.90
CA GLU A 5 -18.37 -24.23 -14.93
C GLU A 5 -18.78 -22.76 -15.06
N ILE A 6 -19.01 -22.08 -13.90
CA ILE A 6 -19.39 -20.65 -13.89
C ILE A 6 -18.29 -19.79 -14.53
N PHE A 7 -17.03 -20.07 -14.22
CA PHE A 7 -15.91 -19.30 -14.75
C PHE A 7 -15.67 -19.60 -16.22
N ALA A 8 -15.86 -20.85 -16.67
CA ALA A 8 -15.74 -21.24 -18.08
C ALA A 8 -16.72 -20.47 -18.96
N ASP A 9 -18.01 -20.42 -18.58
CA ASP A 9 -19.02 -19.67 -19.32
C ASP A 9 -18.67 -18.18 -19.45
N LYS A 10 -18.15 -17.58 -18.36
CA LYS A 10 -17.75 -16.17 -18.34
C LYS A 10 -16.53 -15.89 -19.23
N ILE A 11 -15.55 -16.76 -19.24
CA ILE A 11 -14.36 -16.65 -20.08
C ILE A 11 -14.75 -16.79 -21.57
N VAL A 12 -15.60 -17.75 -21.88
CA VAL A 12 -16.14 -17.91 -23.24
C VAL A 12 -16.92 -16.67 -23.70
N ALA A 13 -17.72 -16.08 -22.79
CA ALA A 13 -18.48 -14.86 -23.09
C ALA A 13 -17.58 -13.65 -23.45
N VAL A 14 -16.37 -13.59 -22.91
CA VAL A 14 -15.42 -12.48 -23.16
C VAL A 14 -14.48 -12.76 -24.33
N PHE A 15 -13.96 -13.99 -24.44
CA PHE A 15 -12.89 -14.32 -25.40
C PHE A 15 -13.34 -15.23 -26.56
N GLY A 16 -14.63 -15.63 -26.59
CA GLY A 16 -15.21 -16.41 -27.67
C GLY A 16 -15.25 -17.93 -27.42
N ALA A 17 -16.07 -18.61 -28.24
CA ALA A 17 -16.40 -20.03 -28.07
C ALA A 17 -15.20 -20.99 -28.20
N ASN A 18 -14.10 -20.55 -28.82
CA ASN A 18 -12.88 -21.36 -28.98
C ASN A 18 -11.95 -21.26 -27.77
N THR A 19 -12.47 -20.78 -26.64
CA THR A 19 -11.70 -20.56 -25.41
C THR A 19 -12.08 -21.60 -24.37
N ALA A 20 -11.10 -22.26 -23.76
CA ALA A 20 -11.33 -23.21 -22.68
C ALA A 20 -10.36 -22.99 -21.50
N ILE A 21 -10.82 -23.19 -20.28
CA ILE A 21 -9.95 -23.22 -19.09
C ILE A 21 -9.20 -24.57 -19.08
N SER A 22 -7.88 -24.52 -19.10
CA SER A 22 -7.02 -25.70 -18.95
C SER A 22 -6.70 -26.01 -17.50
N SER A 23 -6.56 -24.97 -16.67
CA SER A 23 -6.41 -25.12 -15.20
C SER A 23 -6.94 -23.89 -14.49
N LEU A 24 -7.43 -24.09 -13.27
CA LEU A 24 -7.91 -23.04 -12.35
C LEU A 24 -7.11 -23.15 -11.06
N ILE A 25 -6.27 -22.15 -10.78
CA ILE A 25 -5.32 -22.13 -9.68
C ILE A 25 -5.79 -21.11 -8.66
N PRO A 26 -6.15 -21.51 -7.42
CA PRO A 26 -6.46 -20.54 -6.38
C PRO A 26 -5.18 -19.77 -5.99
N LEU A 27 -5.29 -18.43 -5.91
CA LEU A 27 -4.20 -17.59 -5.45
C LEU A 27 -4.39 -17.28 -3.97
N ALA A 28 -3.27 -17.23 -3.25
CA ALA A 28 -3.29 -16.86 -1.83
C ALA A 28 -3.70 -15.38 -1.70
N GLY A 29 -4.83 -15.13 -1.06
CA GLY A 29 -5.23 -13.78 -0.64
C GLY A 29 -4.59 -13.44 0.71
N ASP A 30 -4.10 -12.22 0.90
CA ASP A 30 -3.41 -11.85 2.14
C ASP A 30 -4.41 -11.61 3.30
N ALA A 31 -5.10 -10.49 3.39
CA ALA A 31 -6.01 -10.17 4.50
C ALA A 31 -7.46 -9.93 4.05
N SER A 32 -7.71 -9.95 2.76
CA SER A 32 -9.00 -9.64 2.15
C SER A 32 -9.99 -10.81 2.23
N SER A 33 -11.28 -10.49 2.28
CA SER A 33 -12.37 -11.46 2.11
C SER A 33 -12.60 -11.87 0.63
N ARG A 34 -11.90 -11.25 -0.31
CA ARG A 34 -11.96 -11.54 -1.74
C ARG A 34 -11.20 -12.83 -2.05
N ARG A 35 -11.68 -13.61 -3.00
CA ARG A 35 -10.97 -14.79 -3.51
C ARG A 35 -10.43 -14.50 -4.89
N TYR A 36 -9.23 -14.98 -5.15
CA TYR A 36 -8.57 -14.81 -6.44
C TYR A 36 -8.22 -16.18 -7.04
N PHE A 37 -8.42 -16.31 -8.34
CA PHE A 37 -8.08 -17.50 -9.10
C PHE A 37 -7.36 -17.09 -10.37
N ARG A 38 -6.29 -17.80 -10.73
CA ARG A 38 -5.69 -17.73 -12.05
C ARG A 38 -6.32 -18.79 -12.93
N ALA A 39 -6.98 -18.38 -13.99
CA ALA A 39 -7.47 -19.28 -15.02
C ALA A 39 -6.46 -19.30 -16.19
N VAL A 40 -5.86 -20.47 -16.42
CA VAL A 40 -5.00 -20.70 -17.60
C VAL A 40 -5.87 -21.06 -18.77
N ILE A 41 -5.72 -20.35 -19.89
CA ILE A 41 -6.61 -20.39 -21.03
C ILE A 41 -5.95 -21.14 -22.20
N LYS A 42 -6.70 -22.04 -22.84
CA LYS A 42 -6.40 -22.60 -24.15
C LYS A 42 -7.15 -21.81 -25.21
N SER A 43 -6.42 -21.00 -25.95
CA SER A 43 -6.91 -20.25 -27.11
C SER A 43 -5.71 -19.70 -27.89
N SER A 44 -5.87 -19.48 -29.21
CA SER A 44 -4.89 -18.77 -30.03
C SER A 44 -5.07 -17.24 -30.00
N GLU A 45 -6.24 -16.76 -29.59
CA GLU A 45 -6.66 -15.35 -29.69
C GLU A 45 -6.84 -14.68 -28.33
N ALA A 46 -6.97 -15.46 -27.24
CA ALA A 46 -7.11 -14.97 -25.87
C ALA A 46 -5.75 -14.88 -25.16
N PRO A 47 -5.67 -14.13 -24.03
CA PRO A 47 -4.51 -14.18 -23.15
C PRO A 47 -4.23 -15.60 -22.66
N LYS A 48 -2.96 -15.93 -22.38
CA LYS A 48 -2.58 -17.24 -21.85
C LYS A 48 -3.20 -17.54 -20.47
N SER A 49 -3.43 -16.49 -19.70
CA SER A 49 -4.08 -16.57 -18.38
C SER A 49 -4.80 -15.26 -18.05
N VAL A 50 -5.76 -15.35 -17.13
CA VAL A 50 -6.49 -14.21 -16.57
C VAL A 50 -6.70 -14.42 -15.08
N ILE A 51 -6.90 -13.32 -14.36
CA ILE A 51 -7.26 -13.36 -12.94
C ILE A 51 -8.78 -13.19 -12.79
N ILE A 52 -9.38 -14.11 -12.05
CA ILE A 52 -10.76 -14.01 -11.62
C ILE A 52 -10.76 -13.54 -10.17
N MET A 53 -11.32 -12.37 -9.92
CA MET A 53 -11.59 -11.87 -8.57
C MET A 53 -13.04 -12.13 -8.24
N GLU A 54 -13.28 -12.87 -7.16
CA GLU A 54 -14.60 -13.19 -6.65
C GLU A 54 -14.84 -12.46 -5.32
N LEU A 55 -15.91 -11.69 -5.29
CA LEU A 55 -16.34 -10.96 -4.10
C LEU A 55 -17.14 -11.89 -3.17
N PRO A 56 -17.15 -11.65 -1.85
CA PRO A 56 -17.97 -12.40 -0.92
C PRO A 56 -19.45 -12.36 -1.29
N ALA A 57 -20.16 -13.49 -1.16
CA ALA A 57 -21.57 -13.59 -1.45
C ALA A 57 -22.40 -12.61 -0.59
N GLY A 58 -23.35 -11.90 -1.23
CA GLY A 58 -24.26 -10.98 -0.54
C GLY A 58 -23.70 -9.58 -0.26
N SER A 59 -22.47 -9.28 -0.65
CA SER A 59 -21.90 -7.96 -0.45
C SER A 59 -22.03 -7.13 -1.72
N ALA A 60 -23.00 -6.24 -1.75
CA ALA A 60 -23.08 -5.20 -2.80
C ALA A 60 -21.84 -4.29 -2.75
N LEU A 61 -21.25 -4.10 -1.57
CA LEU A 61 -20.03 -3.32 -1.30
C LEU A 61 -19.29 -3.98 -0.12
N PRO A 62 -18.40 -4.96 -0.38
CA PRO A 62 -17.61 -5.59 0.69
C PRO A 62 -16.51 -4.63 1.15
N LEU A 63 -16.86 -3.77 2.10
CA LEU A 63 -15.90 -2.95 2.81
C LEU A 63 -15.51 -3.68 4.10
N SER A 64 -14.23 -3.75 4.41
CA SER A 64 -13.79 -4.16 5.74
C SER A 64 -14.22 -3.11 6.77
N SER A 65 -14.28 -3.48 8.04
CA SER A 65 -14.56 -2.51 9.11
C SER A 65 -13.51 -1.38 9.16
N GLU A 66 -12.32 -1.63 8.67
CA GLU A 66 -11.22 -0.66 8.57
C GLU A 66 -11.42 0.28 7.38
N GLU A 67 -11.88 -0.25 6.24
CA GLU A 67 -12.28 0.55 5.07
C GLU A 67 -13.48 1.45 5.40
N LEU A 68 -14.48 0.94 6.12
CA LEU A 68 -15.65 1.72 6.54
C LEU A 68 -15.28 2.89 7.48
N ALA A 69 -14.24 2.74 8.30
CA ALA A 69 -13.77 3.80 9.19
C ALA A 69 -13.18 5.01 8.45
N VAL A 70 -12.75 4.83 7.21
CA VAL A 70 -12.13 5.87 6.37
C VAL A 70 -13.18 6.63 5.57
N PHE A 71 -14.28 5.98 5.14
CA PHE A 71 -15.31 6.61 4.33
C PHE A 71 -16.27 7.45 5.18
N LYS A 72 -16.39 8.74 4.87
CA LYS A 72 -17.41 9.62 5.48
C LYS A 72 -18.82 9.28 5.01
N GLN A 73 -18.96 8.70 3.81
CA GLN A 73 -20.21 8.22 3.22
C GLN A 73 -19.95 6.88 2.53
N ALA A 74 -20.94 5.99 2.53
CA ALA A 74 -20.82 4.72 1.82
C ALA A 74 -20.58 4.96 0.31
N PRO A 75 -19.59 4.32 -0.31
CA PRO A 75 -19.33 4.44 -1.73
C PRO A 75 -20.55 4.00 -2.56
N LYS A 76 -20.84 4.71 -3.65
CA LYS A 76 -21.94 4.38 -4.57
C LYS A 76 -21.68 3.15 -5.43
N GLU A 77 -20.43 2.80 -5.64
CA GLU A 77 -19.95 1.66 -6.40
C GLU A 77 -18.77 0.98 -5.69
N LEU A 78 -18.37 -0.20 -6.16
CA LEU A 78 -17.20 -0.91 -5.63
C LEU A 78 -15.95 -0.02 -5.76
N PRO A 79 -15.25 0.32 -4.66
CA PRO A 79 -14.07 1.18 -4.70
C PRO A 79 -13.01 0.71 -5.70
N PHE A 80 -12.83 -0.60 -5.85
CA PHE A 80 -11.95 -1.17 -6.87
C PHE A 80 -12.30 -0.70 -8.29
N LEU A 81 -13.57 -0.73 -8.69
CA LEU A 81 -14.01 -0.31 -10.03
C LEU A 81 -13.86 1.19 -10.22
N ASN A 82 -14.23 1.96 -9.20
CA ASN A 82 -14.11 3.41 -9.20
C ASN A 82 -12.64 3.83 -9.41
N MET A 83 -11.74 3.30 -8.58
CA MET A 83 -10.32 3.60 -8.67
C MET A 83 -9.67 3.04 -9.94
N HIS A 84 -10.05 1.83 -10.37
CA HIS A 84 -9.56 1.24 -11.63
C HIS A 84 -9.85 2.16 -12.83
N ARG A 85 -11.11 2.64 -12.94
CA ARG A 85 -11.50 3.56 -14.01
C ARG A 85 -10.69 4.86 -13.95
N PHE A 86 -10.54 5.42 -12.76
CA PHE A 86 -9.80 6.66 -12.56
C PHE A 86 -8.31 6.49 -12.89
N PHE A 87 -7.63 5.49 -12.33
CA PHE A 87 -6.20 5.25 -12.56
C PHE A 87 -5.90 4.94 -14.04
N SER A 88 -6.71 4.08 -14.67
CA SER A 88 -6.58 3.83 -16.12
C SER A 88 -6.74 5.11 -16.94
N GLY A 89 -7.69 5.97 -16.57
CA GLY A 89 -7.99 7.24 -17.27
C GLY A 89 -6.86 8.27 -17.21
N ILE A 90 -6.07 8.29 -16.14
CA ILE A 90 -4.92 9.19 -15.97
C ILE A 90 -3.60 8.59 -16.48
N GLY A 91 -3.63 7.33 -16.94
CA GLY A 91 -2.49 6.64 -17.50
C GLY A 91 -1.60 5.89 -16.52
N VAL A 92 -2.06 5.65 -15.27
CA VAL A 92 -1.41 4.72 -14.34
C VAL A 92 -1.63 3.29 -14.84
N ARG A 93 -0.56 2.50 -14.93
CA ARG A 93 -0.64 1.10 -15.36
C ARG A 93 -1.26 0.25 -14.25
N VAL A 94 -2.49 -0.16 -14.45
CA VAL A 94 -3.23 -1.12 -13.61
C VAL A 94 -3.65 -2.33 -14.43
N PRO A 95 -4.01 -3.49 -13.83
CA PRO A 95 -4.50 -4.65 -14.58
C PRO A 95 -5.70 -4.26 -15.44
N LYS A 96 -5.76 -4.70 -16.70
CA LYS A 96 -6.95 -4.49 -17.54
C LYS A 96 -8.15 -5.18 -16.91
N LEU A 97 -9.30 -4.50 -16.89
CA LEU A 97 -10.58 -5.09 -16.53
C LEU A 97 -11.25 -5.57 -17.82
N TYR A 98 -11.33 -6.88 -18.02
CA TYR A 98 -11.98 -7.47 -19.20
C TYR A 98 -13.49 -7.51 -19.05
N ALA A 99 -14.01 -7.83 -17.85
CA ALA A 99 -15.43 -7.86 -17.58
C ALA A 99 -15.74 -7.77 -16.08
N HIS A 100 -16.98 -7.34 -15.78
CA HIS A 100 -17.54 -7.33 -14.44
C HIS A 100 -18.97 -7.87 -14.47
N TRP A 101 -19.24 -8.94 -13.75
CA TRP A 101 -20.59 -9.52 -13.56
C TRP A 101 -21.09 -9.20 -12.16
N ARG A 102 -21.80 -8.08 -12.07
CA ARG A 102 -22.26 -7.52 -10.79
C ARG A 102 -23.08 -8.52 -9.97
N ASP A 103 -24.03 -9.21 -10.62
CA ASP A 103 -24.96 -10.14 -9.96
C ASP A 103 -24.26 -11.37 -9.38
N ASN A 104 -23.08 -11.71 -9.91
CA ASN A 104 -22.28 -12.82 -9.43
C ASN A 104 -21.12 -12.37 -8.54
N GLY A 105 -20.85 -11.08 -8.42
CA GLY A 105 -19.67 -10.56 -7.73
C GLY A 105 -18.35 -11.01 -8.35
N ILE A 106 -18.27 -11.14 -9.69
CA ILE A 106 -17.10 -11.66 -10.38
C ILE A 106 -16.51 -10.58 -11.29
N LEU A 107 -15.21 -10.36 -11.18
CA LEU A 107 -14.41 -9.53 -12.07
C LEU A 107 -13.38 -10.38 -12.79
N LEU A 108 -13.16 -10.10 -14.08
CA LEU A 108 -12.15 -10.74 -14.91
C LEU A 108 -11.05 -9.71 -15.24
N LEU A 109 -9.84 -9.98 -14.78
CA LEU A 109 -8.73 -9.06 -14.83
C LEU A 109 -7.56 -9.64 -15.65
N GLU A 110 -6.71 -8.76 -16.12
CA GLU A 110 -5.41 -9.13 -16.69
C GLU A 110 -4.56 -9.84 -15.64
N ASP A 111 -3.86 -10.89 -16.08
CA ASP A 111 -2.85 -11.57 -15.27
C ASP A 111 -1.50 -10.91 -15.50
N LEU A 112 -1.00 -10.22 -14.50
CA LEU A 112 0.30 -9.54 -14.52
C LEU A 112 1.47 -10.48 -14.16
N GLY A 113 1.20 -11.78 -13.96
CA GLY A 113 2.20 -12.75 -13.53
C GLY A 113 2.40 -12.78 -12.02
N ASP A 114 3.57 -13.28 -11.58
CA ASP A 114 3.87 -13.54 -10.17
C ASP A 114 5.01 -12.67 -9.62
N THR A 115 5.65 -11.85 -10.47
CA THR A 115 6.84 -11.10 -10.09
C THR A 115 6.46 -9.71 -9.61
N ALA A 116 6.51 -9.49 -8.29
CA ALA A 116 6.44 -8.16 -7.73
C ALA A 116 7.80 -7.43 -7.84
N LEU A 117 7.80 -6.12 -7.71
CA LEU A 117 9.05 -5.33 -7.65
C LEU A 117 10.01 -5.86 -6.58
N TRP A 118 9.47 -6.26 -5.42
CA TRP A 118 10.27 -6.89 -4.36
C TRP A 118 11.03 -8.12 -4.87
N ASP A 119 10.36 -9.02 -5.57
CA ASP A 119 10.95 -10.26 -6.08
C ASP A 119 11.94 -9.97 -7.21
N ARG A 120 11.62 -8.99 -8.05
CA ARG A 120 12.44 -8.59 -9.20
C ARG A 120 13.82 -8.09 -8.81
N VAL A 121 13.91 -7.36 -7.69
CA VAL A 121 15.17 -6.70 -7.28
C VAL A 121 16.09 -7.57 -6.42
N GLN A 122 15.66 -8.76 -6.01
CA GLN A 122 16.47 -9.63 -5.18
C GLN A 122 17.73 -10.10 -5.91
N GLY A 123 18.88 -9.85 -5.30
CA GLY A 123 20.18 -10.30 -5.83
C GLY A 123 20.69 -9.51 -7.04
N LEU A 124 20.00 -8.46 -7.46
CA LEU A 124 20.47 -7.59 -8.55
C LEU A 124 21.61 -6.67 -8.09
N PRO A 125 22.50 -6.24 -9.01
CA PRO A 125 23.42 -5.14 -8.79
C PRO A 125 22.69 -3.85 -8.41
N GLU A 126 23.32 -2.99 -7.62
CA GLU A 126 22.72 -1.74 -7.12
C GLU A 126 22.19 -0.83 -8.23
N GLU A 127 22.90 -0.73 -9.34
CA GLU A 127 22.48 0.06 -10.51
C GLU A 127 21.13 -0.43 -11.09
N GLU A 128 20.93 -1.74 -11.16
CA GLU A 128 19.66 -2.31 -11.63
C GLU A 128 18.55 -2.12 -10.59
N VAL A 129 18.86 -2.22 -9.29
CA VAL A 129 17.91 -1.92 -8.21
C VAL A 129 17.43 -0.47 -8.33
N LEU A 130 18.37 0.49 -8.47
CA LEU A 130 18.03 1.90 -8.67
C LEU A 130 17.11 2.09 -9.87
N SER A 131 17.46 1.52 -11.02
CA SER A 131 16.65 1.62 -12.25
C SER A 131 15.20 1.14 -12.06
N TRP A 132 14.98 0.05 -11.31
CA TRP A 132 13.64 -0.44 -11.04
C TRP A 132 12.85 0.44 -10.07
N TYR A 133 13.50 0.96 -9.02
CA TYR A 133 12.85 1.88 -8.10
C TYR A 133 12.59 3.27 -8.73
N GLU A 134 13.44 3.73 -9.63
CA GLU A 134 13.20 4.94 -10.43
C GLU A 134 11.95 4.77 -11.31
N LYS A 135 11.78 3.63 -12.01
CA LYS A 135 10.54 3.32 -12.74
C LYS A 135 9.31 3.32 -11.82
N ALA A 136 9.43 2.78 -10.61
CA ALA A 136 8.33 2.83 -9.64
C ALA A 136 8.03 4.27 -9.17
N ILE A 137 9.05 5.12 -9.03
CA ILE A 137 8.88 6.54 -8.71
C ILE A 137 8.23 7.29 -9.87
N ASP A 138 8.55 6.97 -11.11
CA ASP A 138 7.93 7.59 -12.28
C ASP A 138 6.43 7.28 -12.34
N GLU A 139 6.02 6.03 -12.09
CA GLU A 139 4.60 5.66 -11.96
C GLU A 139 3.92 6.38 -10.78
N LEU A 140 4.60 6.52 -9.64
CA LEU A 140 4.10 7.27 -8.49
C LEU A 140 3.87 8.75 -8.85
N LEU A 141 4.77 9.37 -9.60
CA LEU A 141 4.63 10.76 -10.03
C LEU A 141 3.46 10.94 -11.00
N ILE A 142 3.22 9.99 -11.91
CA ILE A 142 2.01 9.98 -12.75
C ILE A 142 0.76 9.97 -11.87
N LEU A 143 0.69 9.04 -10.92
CA LEU A 143 -0.43 8.92 -9.98
C LEU A 143 -0.65 10.21 -9.21
N GLN A 144 0.39 10.77 -8.61
CA GLN A 144 0.29 11.94 -7.73
C GLN A 144 0.00 13.23 -8.51
N ILE A 145 0.73 13.51 -9.58
CA ILE A 145 0.63 14.78 -10.30
C ILE A 145 -0.59 14.79 -11.22
N ARG A 146 -0.68 13.79 -12.13
CA ARG A 146 -1.82 13.75 -13.05
C ARG A 146 -3.11 13.41 -12.31
N GLY A 147 -3.07 12.50 -11.33
CA GLY A 147 -4.23 12.15 -10.53
C GLY A 147 -4.78 13.34 -9.76
N THR A 148 -3.90 14.12 -9.12
CA THR A 148 -4.34 15.33 -8.39
C THR A 148 -4.87 16.40 -9.32
N ALA A 149 -4.26 16.57 -10.50
CA ALA A 149 -4.73 17.54 -11.51
C ALA A 149 -6.07 17.14 -12.15
N ALA A 150 -6.32 15.83 -12.32
CA ALA A 150 -7.55 15.29 -12.89
C ALA A 150 -8.68 15.10 -11.85
N ARG A 151 -8.64 15.82 -10.72
CA ARG A 151 -9.59 15.70 -9.62
C ARG A 151 -11.03 15.50 -10.11
N ASP A 152 -11.66 14.45 -9.61
CA ASP A 152 -13.04 14.08 -9.91
C ASP A 152 -13.80 13.83 -8.60
N GLU A 153 -14.89 14.55 -8.38
CA GLU A 153 -15.71 14.43 -7.17
C GLU A 153 -16.43 13.06 -7.05
N ASP A 154 -16.60 12.34 -8.17
CA ASP A 154 -17.13 10.98 -8.18
C ASP A 154 -16.05 9.91 -7.89
N CYS A 155 -14.77 10.29 -7.89
CA CYS A 155 -13.69 9.40 -7.50
C CYS A 155 -13.60 9.32 -5.97
N VAL A 156 -13.71 8.10 -5.43
CA VAL A 156 -13.75 7.86 -3.97
C VAL A 156 -12.50 8.35 -3.24
N ALA A 157 -11.35 8.37 -3.90
CA ALA A 157 -10.10 8.84 -3.31
C ALA A 157 -10.14 10.32 -2.92
N PHE A 158 -10.90 11.16 -3.63
CA PHE A 158 -11.03 12.59 -3.30
C PHE A 158 -12.04 12.87 -2.20
N GLN A 159 -12.84 11.87 -1.82
CA GLN A 159 -13.77 11.94 -0.69
C GLN A 159 -13.09 11.57 0.64
N GLN A 160 -11.82 11.15 0.59
CA GLN A 160 -11.05 10.67 1.73
C GLN A 160 -9.73 11.42 1.83
N ARG A 161 -9.33 11.70 3.06
CA ARG A 161 -8.04 12.29 3.35
C ARG A 161 -7.42 11.62 4.56
N PHE A 162 -6.12 11.45 4.51
CA PHE A 162 -5.34 11.07 5.67
C PHE A 162 -5.26 12.30 6.59
N ASP A 163 -6.30 12.47 7.42
CA ASP A 163 -6.44 13.57 8.35
C ASP A 163 -5.86 13.22 9.73
N PHE A 164 -5.81 14.20 10.63
CA PHE A 164 -5.37 14.03 12.00
C PHE A 164 -6.01 12.81 12.69
N ARG A 165 -7.32 12.58 12.48
CA ARG A 165 -8.03 11.48 13.15
C ARG A 165 -7.56 10.12 12.67
N LEU A 166 -7.29 9.98 11.36
CA LEU A 166 -6.80 8.72 10.77
C LEU A 166 -5.36 8.45 11.20
N TYR A 167 -4.49 9.50 11.23
CA TYR A 167 -3.14 9.34 11.78
C TYR A 167 -3.16 8.89 13.24
N MET A 168 -3.98 9.55 14.07
CA MET A 168 -4.09 9.17 15.48
C MET A 168 -4.69 7.78 15.67
N TRP A 169 -5.66 7.37 14.85
CA TRP A 169 -6.20 6.02 14.90
C TRP A 169 -5.13 4.94 14.64
N GLU A 170 -4.24 5.17 13.68
CA GLU A 170 -3.13 4.25 13.41
C GLU A 170 -2.07 4.27 14.52
N PHE A 171 -1.78 5.42 15.12
CA PHE A 171 -0.92 5.51 16.31
C PHE A 171 -1.53 4.83 17.53
N GLU A 172 -2.82 5.03 17.81
CA GLU A 172 -3.51 4.35 18.90
C GLU A 172 -3.49 2.83 18.72
N HIS A 173 -3.59 2.36 17.47
CA HIS A 173 -3.45 0.93 17.17
C HIS A 173 -2.05 0.38 17.55
N PHE A 174 -0.99 1.18 17.37
CA PHE A 174 0.34 0.83 17.87
C PHE A 174 0.40 0.85 19.42
N LEU A 175 -0.13 1.89 20.06
CA LEU A 175 -0.15 1.96 21.53
C LEU A 175 -0.87 0.73 22.12
N GLU A 176 -2.01 0.38 21.56
CA GLU A 176 -2.81 -0.77 21.98
C GLU A 176 -2.08 -2.11 21.78
N TYR A 177 -1.68 -2.43 20.54
CA TYR A 177 -1.14 -3.75 20.19
C TYR A 177 0.37 -3.82 20.27
N GLY A 178 1.07 -2.76 19.93
CA GLY A 178 2.53 -2.70 19.99
C GLY A 178 3.08 -2.54 21.42
N LEU A 179 2.28 -2.00 22.34
CA LEU A 179 2.70 -1.77 23.74
C LEU A 179 1.78 -2.45 24.76
N GLU A 180 0.53 -2.00 24.92
CA GLU A 180 -0.31 -2.39 26.06
C GLU A 180 -0.74 -3.87 26.03
N LYS A 181 -1.12 -4.40 24.85
CA LYS A 181 -1.62 -5.78 24.70
C LYS A 181 -0.53 -6.83 24.44
N ARG A 182 0.73 -6.46 24.48
CA ARG A 182 1.81 -7.45 24.40
C ARG A 182 1.82 -8.30 25.68
N PRO A 183 1.95 -9.64 25.58
CA PRO A 183 1.86 -10.53 26.74
C PRO A 183 2.84 -10.22 27.87
N ASP A 184 4.04 -9.73 27.52
CA ASP A 184 5.14 -9.47 28.44
C ASP A 184 5.38 -7.97 28.69
N ALA A 185 4.47 -7.10 28.27
CA ALA A 185 4.64 -5.67 28.40
C ALA A 185 3.93 -5.12 29.65
N HIS A 186 4.68 -4.42 30.49
CA HIS A 186 4.15 -3.59 31.55
C HIS A 186 4.49 -2.14 31.23
N VAL A 187 3.53 -1.41 30.67
CA VAL A 187 3.72 -0.01 30.25
C VAL A 187 2.95 0.90 31.21
N ALA A 188 3.64 1.85 31.83
CA ALA A 188 2.99 2.82 32.70
C ALA A 188 2.07 3.75 31.89
N GLY A 189 0.91 4.09 32.43
CA GLY A 189 -0.04 5.00 31.76
C GLY A 189 0.58 6.36 31.38
N THR A 190 1.52 6.86 32.20
CA THR A 190 2.27 8.09 31.91
C THR A 190 3.13 8.01 30.66
N VAL A 191 3.66 6.82 30.33
CA VAL A 191 4.41 6.55 29.09
C VAL A 191 3.48 6.63 27.89
N ILE A 192 2.32 5.99 27.98
CA ILE A 192 1.29 6.02 26.91
C ILE A 192 0.84 7.46 26.64
N GLU A 193 0.54 8.24 27.69
CA GLU A 193 0.15 9.65 27.56
C GLU A 193 1.26 10.51 26.93
N THR A 194 2.53 10.24 27.27
CA THR A 194 3.67 10.95 26.67
C THR A 194 3.80 10.64 25.20
N LEU A 195 3.74 9.36 24.80
CA LEU A 195 3.76 8.97 23.39
C LEU A 195 2.57 9.53 22.61
N ARG A 196 1.36 9.48 23.19
CA ARG A 196 0.15 10.02 22.57
C ARG A 196 0.30 11.51 22.26
N ARG A 197 0.89 12.30 23.15
CA ARG A 197 1.17 13.73 22.92
C ARG A 197 2.14 13.92 21.74
N ILE A 198 3.25 13.19 21.73
CA ILE A 198 4.23 13.29 20.63
C ILE A 198 3.60 12.84 19.30
N PHE A 199 2.82 11.77 19.29
CA PHE A 199 2.09 11.30 18.12
C PHE A 199 1.06 12.32 17.62
N SER A 200 0.40 13.03 18.54
CA SER A 200 -0.50 14.14 18.19
C SER A 200 0.24 15.26 17.46
N ASP A 201 1.44 15.62 17.91
CA ASP A 201 2.25 16.65 17.24
C ASP A 201 2.67 16.22 15.83
N ILE A 202 3.11 14.96 15.69
CA ILE A 202 3.43 14.37 14.36
C ILE A 202 2.19 14.37 13.45
N ALA A 203 1.06 13.91 13.98
CA ALA A 203 -0.20 13.84 13.22
C ALA A 203 -0.64 15.23 12.74
N HIS A 204 -0.54 16.26 13.60
CA HIS A 204 -0.83 17.64 13.20
C HIS A 204 0.13 18.17 12.13
N ARG A 205 1.41 17.84 12.22
CA ARG A 205 2.41 18.27 11.22
C ARG A 205 2.12 17.64 9.86
N LEU A 206 1.78 16.35 9.82
CA LEU A 206 1.42 15.63 8.60
C LEU A 206 0.08 16.14 8.00
N ASP A 207 -0.94 16.34 8.84
CA ASP A 207 -2.27 16.78 8.40
C ASP A 207 -2.26 18.18 7.77
N ARG A 208 -1.39 19.08 8.25
CA ARG A 208 -1.26 20.44 7.71
C ARG A 208 -0.49 20.53 6.39
N TYR A 209 0.23 19.46 6.01
CA TYR A 209 1.00 19.46 4.76
C TYR A 209 0.07 19.38 3.53
N PRO A 210 0.41 20.04 2.43
CA PRO A 210 -0.37 19.94 1.20
C PRO A 210 -0.50 18.49 0.73
N SER A 211 -1.73 18.07 0.46
CA SER A 211 -2.03 16.71 0.04
C SER A 211 -2.18 16.59 -1.47
N CYS A 212 -1.80 15.44 -2.00
CA CYS A 212 -2.09 15.00 -3.35
C CYS A 212 -2.73 13.60 -3.31
N LEU A 213 -3.13 13.08 -4.46
CA LEU A 213 -3.60 11.70 -4.56
C LEU A 213 -2.47 10.74 -4.21
N ASN A 214 -2.74 9.78 -3.34
CA ASN A 214 -1.84 8.71 -2.93
C ASN A 214 -2.55 7.36 -3.03
N HIS A 215 -1.77 6.31 -3.25
CA HIS A 215 -2.21 4.92 -3.26
C HIS A 215 -2.50 4.39 -1.85
N ARG A 216 -1.83 4.94 -0.81
CA ARG A 216 -1.83 4.54 0.60
C ARG A 216 -0.92 3.35 0.93
N ASP A 217 -0.90 2.31 0.11
CA ASP A 217 -0.03 1.14 0.29
C ASP A 217 0.86 0.89 -0.94
N TYR A 218 1.59 1.95 -1.37
CA TYR A 218 2.50 1.95 -2.52
C TYR A 218 3.85 1.30 -2.17
N HIS A 219 3.83 0.04 -1.82
CA HIS A 219 5.03 -0.73 -1.49
C HIS A 219 5.37 -1.76 -2.56
N SER A 220 6.61 -2.26 -2.55
CA SER A 220 7.17 -3.11 -3.60
C SER A 220 6.42 -4.42 -3.85
N TRP A 221 5.58 -4.89 -2.92
CA TRP A 221 4.71 -6.07 -3.12
C TRP A 221 3.41 -5.75 -3.88
N ASN A 222 3.00 -4.48 -3.94
CA ASN A 222 1.82 -4.02 -4.69
C ASN A 222 2.19 -3.44 -6.07
N LEU A 223 3.44 -3.58 -6.47
CA LEU A 223 3.97 -3.15 -7.76
C LEU A 223 4.42 -4.38 -8.56
N MET A 224 3.61 -4.78 -9.55
CA MET A 224 3.90 -5.94 -10.37
C MET A 224 4.79 -5.57 -11.54
N ILE A 225 5.73 -6.45 -11.88
CA ILE A 225 6.58 -6.30 -13.06
C ILE A 225 5.96 -7.10 -14.21
N HIS A 226 5.50 -6.38 -15.22
CA HIS A 226 4.88 -6.96 -16.40
C HIS A 226 5.34 -6.23 -17.64
N ASP A 227 5.86 -6.97 -18.64
CA ASP A 227 6.42 -6.43 -19.88
C ASP A 227 7.48 -5.32 -19.64
N GLU A 228 8.41 -5.57 -18.71
CA GLU A 228 9.49 -4.65 -18.28
C GLU A 228 8.99 -3.30 -17.76
N ALA A 229 7.72 -3.19 -17.39
CA ALA A 229 7.10 -2.02 -16.78
C ALA A 229 6.53 -2.34 -15.39
N VAL A 230 6.32 -1.29 -14.59
CA VAL A 230 5.67 -1.38 -13.29
C VAL A 230 4.16 -1.23 -13.49
N ALA A 231 3.39 -2.15 -12.88
CA ALA A 231 1.93 -2.07 -12.83
C ALA A 231 1.46 -2.07 -11.37
N VAL A 232 0.49 -1.23 -11.07
CA VAL A 232 0.01 -0.97 -9.71
C VAL A 232 -1.22 -1.82 -9.42
N ILE A 233 -1.22 -2.53 -8.28
CA ILE A 233 -2.36 -3.31 -7.79
C ILE A 233 -2.75 -2.83 -6.38
N ASP A 234 -3.89 -3.29 -5.88
CA ASP A 234 -4.39 -3.01 -4.51
C ASP A 234 -4.66 -1.52 -4.22
N PHE A 235 -5.19 -0.82 -5.22
CA PHE A 235 -5.38 0.64 -5.27
C PHE A 235 -6.72 1.15 -4.74
N GLN A 236 -7.62 0.29 -4.28
CA GLN A 236 -9.00 0.68 -3.90
C GLN A 236 -9.08 1.56 -2.64
N ASP A 237 -8.01 1.62 -1.86
CA ASP A 237 -7.90 2.42 -0.63
C ASP A 237 -7.18 3.77 -0.83
N ALA A 238 -6.97 4.17 -2.09
CA ALA A 238 -6.34 5.43 -2.44
C ALA A 238 -7.08 6.63 -1.82
N LEU A 239 -6.32 7.64 -1.40
CA LEU A 239 -6.83 8.81 -0.68
C LEU A 239 -5.91 10.02 -0.87
N LEU A 240 -6.32 11.18 -0.35
CA LEU A 240 -5.46 12.36 -0.29
C LEU A 240 -4.53 12.30 0.93
N ALA A 241 -3.22 12.39 0.69
CA ALA A 241 -2.18 12.42 1.74
C ALA A 241 -1.00 13.30 1.30
N PRO A 242 -0.05 13.65 2.19
CA PRO A 242 1.21 14.25 1.76
C PRO A 242 1.91 13.41 0.70
N PRO A 243 2.53 14.02 -0.33
CA PRO A 243 3.18 13.27 -1.40
C PRO A 243 4.29 12.33 -0.93
N GLN A 244 4.88 12.62 0.22
CA GLN A 244 5.90 11.81 0.85
C GLN A 244 5.39 10.48 1.38
N TYR A 245 4.08 10.33 1.61
CA TYR A 245 3.50 9.15 2.25
C TYR A 245 3.73 7.88 1.42
N ASP A 246 3.42 7.91 0.12
CA ASP A 246 3.65 6.76 -0.76
C ASP A 246 5.12 6.55 -1.09
N LEU A 247 5.92 7.61 -1.20
CA LEU A 247 7.37 7.48 -1.33
C LEU A 247 7.98 6.79 -0.11
N ALA A 248 7.55 7.16 1.10
CA ALA A 248 7.96 6.48 2.32
C ALA A 248 7.48 5.01 2.36
N SER A 249 6.27 4.73 1.84
CA SER A 249 5.77 3.37 1.66
C SER A 249 6.66 2.53 0.76
N LEU A 250 7.11 3.09 -0.36
CA LEU A 250 7.98 2.41 -1.32
C LEU A 250 9.36 2.09 -0.74
N LEU A 251 9.95 3.04 -0.04
CA LEU A 251 11.34 2.97 0.40
C LEU A 251 11.51 2.42 1.83
N ASN A 252 10.46 2.44 2.65
CA ASN A 252 10.49 2.04 4.05
C ASN A 252 9.37 1.05 4.39
N ASP A 253 9.37 -0.14 3.80
CA ASP A 253 8.39 -1.17 4.15
C ASP A 253 9.06 -2.49 4.53
N ARG A 254 8.50 -3.21 5.52
CA ARG A 254 8.90 -4.55 5.98
C ARG A 254 10.42 -4.71 6.06
N ILE A 255 11.00 -5.46 5.11
CA ILE A 255 12.42 -5.81 5.03
C ILE A 255 13.15 -5.08 3.88
N THR A 256 12.60 -3.97 3.38
CA THR A 256 13.24 -3.21 2.28
C THR A 256 14.68 -2.77 2.59
N ASP A 257 15.05 -2.63 3.87
CA ASP A 257 16.42 -2.31 4.30
C ASP A 257 17.48 -3.31 3.78
N SER A 258 17.09 -4.52 3.40
CA SER A 258 18.00 -5.48 2.79
C SER A 258 18.40 -5.08 1.36
N VAL A 259 17.58 -4.26 0.70
CA VAL A 259 17.78 -3.75 -0.68
C VAL A 259 18.03 -2.25 -0.67
N ILE A 260 17.18 -1.47 0.02
CA ILE A 260 17.25 -0.01 0.10
C ILE A 260 18.14 0.40 1.27
N ARG A 261 19.44 0.53 0.99
CA ARG A 261 20.41 1.08 1.95
C ARG A 261 20.28 2.61 2.05
N PRO A 262 20.79 3.26 3.11
CA PRO A 262 20.63 4.71 3.30
C PRO A 262 21.04 5.57 2.09
N HIS A 263 22.15 5.25 1.42
CA HIS A 263 22.59 6.01 0.24
C HIS A 263 21.68 5.79 -0.98
N ILE A 264 21.10 4.59 -1.14
CA ILE A 264 20.08 4.30 -2.17
C ILE A 264 18.80 5.09 -1.85
N GLU A 265 18.35 5.09 -0.59
CA GLU A 265 17.21 5.88 -0.14
C GLU A 265 17.40 7.37 -0.44
N ASP A 266 18.55 7.94 -0.08
CA ASP A 266 18.89 9.35 -0.32
C ASP A 266 18.94 9.68 -1.83
N HIS A 267 19.46 8.78 -2.65
CA HIS A 267 19.44 8.92 -4.12
C HIS A 267 18.01 8.95 -4.65
N LEU A 268 17.18 7.97 -4.26
CA LEU A 268 15.80 7.84 -4.75
C LEU A 268 14.90 8.99 -4.27
N VAL A 269 15.08 9.49 -3.06
CA VAL A 269 14.39 10.70 -2.59
C VAL A 269 14.83 11.93 -3.41
N SER A 270 16.12 12.04 -3.74
CA SER A 270 16.63 13.13 -4.57
C SER A 270 16.13 13.02 -6.01
N TYR A 271 16.07 11.81 -6.58
CA TYR A 271 15.45 11.53 -7.88
C TYR A 271 14.00 11.98 -7.91
N TYR A 272 13.20 11.57 -6.91
CA TYR A 272 11.80 11.97 -6.81
C TYR A 272 11.66 13.51 -6.79
N LEU A 273 12.45 14.21 -5.97
CA LEU A 273 12.41 15.67 -5.88
C LEU A 273 12.75 16.34 -7.22
N GLN A 274 13.77 15.87 -7.90
CA GLN A 274 14.20 16.38 -9.21
C GLN A 274 13.09 16.18 -10.27
N GLN A 275 12.57 14.96 -10.40
CA GLN A 275 11.53 14.65 -11.37
C GLN A 275 10.25 15.43 -11.09
N ARG A 276 9.82 15.48 -9.83
CA ARG A 276 8.65 16.25 -9.43
C ARG A 276 8.81 17.75 -9.72
N GLY A 277 9.95 18.33 -9.37
CA GLY A 277 10.26 19.74 -9.64
C GLY A 277 10.21 20.06 -11.13
N GLY A 278 10.73 19.17 -11.97
CA GLY A 278 10.68 19.30 -13.43
C GLY A 278 9.25 19.22 -13.97
N LEU A 279 8.44 18.27 -13.50
CA LEU A 279 7.06 18.09 -13.95
C LEU A 279 6.12 19.23 -13.49
N GLU A 280 6.32 19.77 -12.29
CA GLU A 280 5.51 20.86 -11.74
C GLU A 280 6.06 22.26 -12.12
N ASN A 281 7.22 22.37 -12.79
CA ASN A 281 7.91 23.63 -13.11
C ASN A 281 8.12 24.52 -11.88
N ARG A 282 8.45 23.93 -10.74
CA ARG A 282 8.71 24.66 -9.49
C ARG A 282 9.78 23.96 -8.66
N ALA A 283 10.55 24.77 -7.92
CA ALA A 283 11.44 24.21 -6.91
C ALA A 283 10.62 23.61 -5.75
N VAL A 284 11.00 22.43 -5.29
CA VAL A 284 10.47 21.81 -4.07
C VAL A 284 11.45 22.14 -2.95
N ASP A 285 10.96 22.63 -1.81
CA ASP A 285 11.78 22.79 -0.61
C ASP A 285 12.25 21.40 -0.12
N GLY A 286 13.54 21.14 -0.30
CA GLY A 286 14.11 19.82 -0.04
C GLY A 286 14.16 19.48 1.45
N ASP A 287 14.36 20.46 2.33
CA ASP A 287 14.49 20.21 3.78
C ASP A 287 13.12 19.94 4.40
N ASP A 288 12.11 20.79 4.09
CA ASP A 288 10.74 20.57 4.54
C ASP A 288 10.17 19.25 3.95
N PHE A 289 10.47 18.96 2.68
CA PHE A 289 10.08 17.67 2.07
C PHE A 289 10.67 16.46 2.82
N ARG A 290 11.97 16.51 3.16
CA ARG A 290 12.66 15.41 3.85
C ARG A 290 12.18 15.23 5.28
N GLU A 291 11.85 16.31 5.99
CA GLU A 291 11.22 16.21 7.31
C GLU A 291 9.89 15.45 7.23
N ILE A 292 8.98 15.84 6.32
CA ILE A 292 7.68 15.18 6.16
C ILE A 292 7.83 13.74 5.66
N TYR A 293 8.83 13.46 4.81
CA TYR A 293 9.16 12.10 4.40
C TYR A 293 9.53 11.22 5.60
N LEU A 294 10.41 11.71 6.47
CA LEU A 294 10.80 10.98 7.69
C LEU A 294 9.62 10.80 8.64
N LEU A 295 8.81 11.83 8.85
CA LEU A 295 7.61 11.73 9.70
C LEU A 295 6.60 10.74 9.12
N SER A 296 6.44 10.68 7.78
CA SER A 296 5.59 9.70 7.11
C SER A 296 6.14 8.27 7.28
N ALA A 297 7.45 8.07 7.13
CA ALA A 297 8.11 6.78 7.33
C ALA A 297 7.95 6.30 8.80
N ILE A 298 8.17 7.19 9.76
CA ILE A 298 8.01 6.93 11.20
C ILE A 298 6.56 6.54 11.52
N GLN A 299 5.59 7.30 11.02
CA GLN A 299 4.18 7.03 11.24
C GLN A 299 3.79 5.66 10.67
N ARG A 300 4.23 5.35 9.44
CA ARG A 300 3.99 4.03 8.82
C ARG A 300 4.65 2.89 9.60
N ASP A 301 5.87 3.07 10.10
CA ASP A 301 6.53 2.05 10.91
C ASP A 301 5.76 1.75 12.17
N PHE A 302 5.22 2.75 12.87
CA PHE A 302 4.32 2.55 14.02
C PHE A 302 3.04 1.80 13.62
N LYS A 303 2.37 2.24 12.54
CA LYS A 303 1.18 1.56 12.00
C LYS A 303 1.45 0.07 11.78
N VAL A 304 2.51 -0.27 11.04
CA VAL A 304 2.77 -1.67 10.65
C VAL A 304 3.21 -2.53 11.83
N VAL A 305 3.96 -2.00 12.80
CA VAL A 305 4.31 -2.72 14.03
C VAL A 305 3.04 -3.07 14.82
N GLY A 306 2.15 -2.10 15.04
CA GLY A 306 0.86 -2.34 15.67
C GLY A 306 0.03 -3.39 14.92
N ARG A 307 0.00 -3.28 13.58
CA ARG A 307 -0.71 -4.22 12.71
C ARG A 307 -0.13 -5.65 12.78
N PHE A 308 1.19 -5.82 12.82
CA PHE A 308 1.82 -7.13 12.91
C PHE A 308 1.49 -7.82 14.24
N TYR A 309 1.50 -7.08 15.35
CA TYR A 309 1.04 -7.61 16.64
C TYR A 309 -0.45 -7.96 16.62
N TYR A 310 -1.30 -7.10 16.06
CA TYR A 310 -2.73 -7.41 15.92
C TYR A 310 -2.98 -8.68 15.09
N LEU A 311 -2.28 -8.83 13.96
CA LEU A 311 -2.41 -10.01 13.11
C LEU A 311 -2.00 -11.29 13.85
N ASP A 312 -0.97 -11.22 14.67
CA ASP A 312 -0.55 -12.34 15.49
C ASP A 312 -1.51 -12.62 16.64
N LEU A 313 -1.75 -11.62 17.50
CA LEU A 313 -2.48 -11.78 18.77
C LEU A 313 -3.99 -12.00 18.57
N VAL A 314 -4.59 -11.35 17.57
CA VAL A 314 -6.05 -11.36 17.36
C VAL A 314 -6.46 -12.24 16.19
N LYS A 315 -5.69 -12.22 15.09
CA LYS A 315 -6.03 -12.98 13.88
C LYS A 315 -5.35 -14.35 13.80
N GLY A 316 -4.47 -14.69 14.76
CA GLY A 316 -3.75 -15.98 14.78
C GLY A 316 -2.78 -16.17 13.61
N LYS A 317 -2.19 -15.10 13.10
CA LYS A 317 -1.24 -15.10 11.98
C LYS A 317 0.20 -14.79 12.44
N PRO A 318 0.90 -15.72 13.13
CA PRO A 318 2.21 -15.43 13.75
C PRO A 318 3.33 -15.17 12.74
N GLY A 319 3.14 -15.51 11.48
CA GLY A 319 4.13 -15.30 10.42
C GLY A 319 4.53 -13.83 10.20
N TYR A 320 3.74 -12.88 10.69
CA TYR A 320 4.05 -11.45 10.60
C TYR A 320 5.04 -10.96 11.67
N ARG A 321 5.23 -11.69 12.79
CA ARG A 321 6.18 -11.32 13.85
C ARG A 321 7.61 -11.12 13.35
N LYS A 322 8.04 -11.88 12.34
CA LYS A 322 9.39 -11.77 11.75
C LYS A 322 9.71 -10.40 11.17
N PHE A 323 8.70 -9.60 10.84
CA PHE A 323 8.87 -8.26 10.29
C PHE A 323 9.00 -7.17 11.36
N ILE A 324 8.69 -7.47 12.64
CA ILE A 324 8.74 -6.49 13.72
C ILE A 324 10.18 -6.02 13.99
N PRO A 325 11.18 -6.91 14.24
CA PRO A 325 12.54 -6.49 14.52
C PRO A 325 13.16 -5.59 13.43
N PRO A 326 13.11 -5.94 12.13
CA PRO A 326 13.64 -5.05 11.09
C PRO A 326 12.89 -3.70 11.02
N THR A 327 11.55 -3.70 11.23
CA THR A 327 10.78 -2.45 11.24
C THR A 327 11.19 -1.55 12.42
N ILE A 328 11.40 -2.10 13.62
CA ILE A 328 11.84 -1.34 14.80
C ILE A 328 13.27 -0.78 14.58
N ARG A 329 14.20 -1.53 13.99
CA ARG A 329 15.54 -1.01 13.66
C ARG A 329 15.46 0.16 12.67
N ARG A 330 14.61 0.07 11.65
CA ARG A 330 14.38 1.16 10.70
C ARG A 330 13.75 2.37 11.39
N LEU A 331 12.74 2.15 12.23
CA LEU A 331 12.11 3.18 13.03
C LEU A 331 13.14 3.94 13.88
N LYS A 332 14.05 3.22 14.59
CA LYS A 332 15.14 3.83 15.36
C LYS A 332 16.03 4.71 14.46
N ARG A 333 16.43 4.18 13.30
CA ARG A 333 17.26 4.93 12.33
C ARG A 333 16.56 6.22 11.88
N ASN A 334 15.27 6.16 11.55
CA ASN A 334 14.51 7.31 11.09
C ASN A 334 14.26 8.33 12.22
N LEU A 335 13.94 7.88 13.43
CA LEU A 335 13.81 8.73 14.62
C LEU A 335 15.09 9.49 14.93
N ALA A 336 16.26 8.83 14.85
CA ALA A 336 17.57 9.45 15.12
C ALA A 336 17.93 10.59 14.14
N ARG A 337 17.26 10.65 12.97
CA ARG A 337 17.42 11.77 12.01
C ARG A 337 16.60 13.02 12.39
N LEU A 338 15.72 12.91 13.40
CA LEU A 338 14.86 13.99 13.91
C LEU A 338 15.09 14.16 15.41
N PRO A 339 16.06 15.03 15.84
CA PRO A 339 16.44 15.15 17.26
C PRO A 339 15.28 15.46 18.21
N GLN A 340 14.26 16.15 17.75
CA GLN A 340 13.05 16.44 18.55
C GLN A 340 12.24 15.19 18.91
N LEU A 341 12.49 14.03 18.27
CA LEU A 341 11.83 12.74 18.52
C LEU A 341 12.69 11.76 19.34
N GLU A 342 13.87 12.19 19.80
CA GLU A 342 14.75 11.40 20.70
C GLU A 342 14.00 10.80 21.91
N PRO A 343 13.05 11.48 22.57
CA PRO A 343 12.30 10.90 23.67
C PRO A 343 11.57 9.60 23.32
N ILE A 344 11.15 9.41 22.07
CA ILE A 344 10.52 8.17 21.61
C ILE A 344 11.51 7.01 21.69
N ILE A 345 12.76 7.22 21.24
CA ILE A 345 13.82 6.18 21.29
C ILE A 345 14.05 5.74 22.72
N GLN A 346 14.20 6.71 23.64
CA GLN A 346 14.45 6.44 25.07
C GLN A 346 13.30 5.63 25.69
N ILE A 347 12.06 6.03 25.42
CA ILE A 347 10.88 5.30 25.92
C ILE A 347 10.84 3.87 25.33
N LEU A 348 10.98 3.74 24.02
CA LEU A 348 10.86 2.43 23.36
C LEU A 348 12.03 1.50 23.67
N ALA A 349 13.21 1.99 24.06
CA ALA A 349 14.34 1.17 24.48
C ALA A 349 14.05 0.31 25.73
N GLU A 350 13.06 0.69 26.53
CA GLU A 350 12.59 -0.13 27.66
C GLU A 350 11.71 -1.31 27.19
N HIS A 351 11.14 -1.22 26.00
CA HIS A 351 10.12 -2.15 25.51
C HIS A 351 10.57 -2.98 24.28
N TYR A 352 11.58 -2.50 23.56
CA TYR A 352 12.12 -3.16 22.36
C TYR A 352 13.64 -3.24 22.42
N GLU A 353 14.17 -4.45 22.26
CA GLU A 353 15.63 -4.69 22.26
C GLU A 353 16.32 -3.91 21.13
N GLU A 354 15.69 -3.83 19.97
CA GLU A 354 16.20 -3.16 18.79
C GLU A 354 16.32 -1.63 18.95
N MET A 355 15.68 -1.05 19.97
CA MET A 355 15.78 0.39 20.30
C MET A 355 16.96 0.71 21.25
N ARG A 356 17.57 -0.29 21.90
CA ARG A 356 18.70 -0.16 22.83
C ARG A 356 20.04 0.19 22.15
#